data_51b7c424a752be68200b99e31b27d32d
#
_entry.id   51b7c424a752be68200b99e31b27d32d
#
_cell.length_a   1.000
_cell.length_b   1.000
_cell.length_c   1.000
_cell.angle_alpha   90.00
_cell.angle_beta   90.00
_cell.angle_gamma   90.00
#
_symmetry.space_group_name_H-M   'P 1'
#
loop_
_entity.id
_entity.type
_entity.pdbx_description
1 polymer ?
#
loop_
_entity_poly.entity_id
_entity_poly.type
_entity_poly.pdbx_seq_one_letter_code
_entity_poly.pdbx_strand_id
1 'polypeptide(L)'
;WMPEYLGNEGNKLLKLIEEPPVNTLFILVAESESLILPTILSRCQLIKIPLLETKEIEDALINRNKTEPDAARQAASVSEGNYRNALQLLQHAEEDWQSLLREWLNAVLKTGPVAQTKWVEEISKLGREKQKQFLRYFNHLLEQAIRSRIMGDSLYLPEKEKDFADRLNKIAALE
;
A
#
# COMPACT_ATOMS: atom_id res chain seq x y z
N TRP A 1 18.18 6.44 -8.17
CA TRP A 1 18.16 5.75 -9.44
C TRP A 1 17.74 4.29 -9.24
N MET A 2 16.82 3.78 -10.06
CA MET A 2 16.15 2.48 -9.86
C MET A 2 16.66 1.45 -10.87
N PRO A 3 17.66 0.64 -10.50
CA PRO A 3 18.36 -0.28 -11.40
C PRO A 3 17.49 -1.45 -11.88
N GLU A 4 16.44 -1.80 -11.17
CA GLU A 4 15.51 -2.88 -11.53
C GLU A 4 14.73 -2.66 -12.83
N TYR A 5 14.58 -1.41 -13.28
CA TYR A 5 13.89 -1.09 -14.53
C TYR A 5 14.80 -1.08 -15.76
N LEU A 6 16.11 -1.25 -15.59
CA LEU A 6 17.07 -1.19 -16.69
C LEU A 6 17.19 -2.50 -17.48
N GLY A 7 16.78 -3.63 -16.91
CA GLY A 7 16.99 -4.92 -17.54
C GLY A 7 18.44 -5.09 -17.98
N ASN A 8 18.67 -5.66 -19.16
CA ASN A 8 20.01 -5.89 -19.71
C ASN A 8 20.81 -4.61 -19.98
N GLU A 9 20.15 -3.45 -20.14
CA GLU A 9 20.82 -2.15 -20.33
C GLU A 9 21.64 -1.73 -19.10
N GLY A 10 21.31 -2.28 -17.91
CA GLY A 10 22.08 -2.08 -16.69
C GLY A 10 23.55 -2.46 -16.80
N ASN A 11 23.89 -3.39 -17.70
CA ASN A 11 25.27 -3.78 -17.93
C ASN A 11 26.14 -2.66 -18.51
N LYS A 12 25.55 -1.66 -19.20
CA LYS A 12 26.27 -0.49 -19.72
C LYS A 12 26.84 0.40 -18.61
N LEU A 13 26.30 0.26 -17.39
CA LEU A 13 26.70 1.07 -16.25
C LEU A 13 27.77 0.41 -15.38
N LEU A 14 28.07 -0.87 -15.62
CA LEU A 14 29.00 -1.62 -14.80
C LEU A 14 30.38 -0.95 -14.73
N LYS A 15 30.88 -0.46 -15.87
CA LYS A 15 32.18 0.24 -15.91
C LYS A 15 32.16 1.52 -15.05
N LEU A 16 31.06 2.26 -15.08
CA LEU A 16 30.90 3.48 -14.30
C LEU A 16 30.78 3.20 -12.80
N ILE A 17 30.18 2.06 -12.44
CA ILE A 17 30.05 1.64 -11.04
C ILE A 17 31.40 1.12 -10.51
N GLU A 18 32.17 0.40 -11.33
CA GLU A 18 33.51 -0.12 -10.97
C GLU A 18 34.55 0.98 -10.82
N GLU A 19 34.52 1.94 -11.73
CA GLU A 19 35.51 3.03 -11.81
C GLU A 19 34.81 4.39 -11.72
N PRO A 20 34.27 4.73 -10.55
CA PRO A 20 33.55 5.99 -10.40
C PRO A 20 34.51 7.18 -10.55
N PRO A 21 34.06 8.33 -11.12
CA PRO A 21 34.83 9.56 -11.10
C PRO A 21 35.25 9.95 -9.70
N VAL A 22 36.38 10.67 -9.58
CA VAL A 22 36.92 11.11 -8.29
C VAL A 22 35.85 11.87 -7.51
N ASN A 23 35.71 11.59 -6.20
CA ASN A 23 34.72 12.16 -5.31
C ASN A 23 33.24 11.90 -5.69
N THR A 24 32.96 10.79 -6.34
CA THR A 24 31.59 10.41 -6.74
C THR A 24 31.13 9.18 -5.95
N LEU A 25 29.90 9.27 -5.40
CA LEU A 25 29.19 8.17 -4.75
C LEU A 25 27.94 7.87 -5.56
N PHE A 26 27.76 6.60 -5.97
CA PHE A 26 26.52 6.13 -6.57
C PHE A 26 25.60 5.53 -5.51
N ILE A 27 24.37 6.04 -5.42
CA ILE A 27 23.33 5.47 -4.58
C ILE A 27 22.25 4.92 -5.51
N LEU A 28 22.11 3.59 -5.52
CA LEU A 28 21.08 2.87 -6.27
C LEU A 28 19.95 2.54 -5.29
N VAL A 29 18.73 2.91 -5.65
CA VAL A 29 17.53 2.65 -4.84
C VAL A 29 16.67 1.64 -5.59
N ALA A 30 16.27 0.57 -4.93
CA ALA A 30 15.46 -0.48 -5.51
C ALA A 30 14.39 -0.95 -4.51
N GLU A 31 13.25 -1.35 -5.03
CA GLU A 31 12.16 -1.94 -4.22
C GLU A 31 12.32 -3.45 -4.08
N SER A 32 12.96 -4.11 -5.06
CA SER A 32 13.15 -5.56 -5.08
C SER A 32 14.56 -5.94 -5.49
N GLU A 33 15.27 -6.61 -4.59
CA GLU A 33 16.63 -7.16 -4.86
C GLU A 33 16.62 -8.17 -6.01
N SER A 34 15.57 -8.99 -6.13
CA SER A 34 15.46 -10.05 -7.15
C SER A 34 15.37 -9.53 -8.59
N LEU A 35 15.03 -8.26 -8.77
CA LEU A 35 14.93 -7.62 -10.08
C LEU A 35 16.23 -6.91 -10.50
N ILE A 36 17.23 -6.84 -9.61
CA ILE A 36 18.52 -6.22 -9.91
C ILE A 36 19.44 -7.27 -10.52
N LEU A 37 20.17 -6.88 -11.58
CA LEU A 37 21.15 -7.76 -12.19
C LEU A 37 22.20 -8.20 -11.17
N PRO A 38 22.55 -9.50 -11.10
CA PRO A 38 23.60 -10.00 -10.21
C PRO A 38 24.95 -9.30 -10.41
N THR A 39 25.22 -8.88 -11.65
CA THR A 39 26.43 -8.12 -12.01
C THR A 39 26.50 -6.74 -11.37
N ILE A 40 25.36 -6.09 -11.10
CA ILE A 40 25.28 -4.83 -10.34
C ILE A 40 25.40 -5.11 -8.85
N LEU A 41 24.67 -6.11 -8.34
CA LEU A 41 24.70 -6.48 -6.92
C LEU A 41 26.12 -6.84 -6.44
N SER A 42 26.91 -7.54 -7.26
CA SER A 42 28.28 -7.94 -6.89
C SER A 42 29.28 -6.76 -6.76
N ARG A 43 28.89 -5.57 -7.24
CA ARG A 43 29.71 -4.35 -7.24
C ARG A 43 29.20 -3.27 -6.29
N CYS A 44 28.10 -3.54 -5.61
CA CYS A 44 27.46 -2.60 -4.69
C CYS A 44 27.41 -3.18 -3.27
N GLN A 45 27.50 -2.32 -2.28
CA GLN A 45 27.16 -2.70 -0.92
C GLN A 45 25.65 -2.63 -0.77
N LEU A 46 25.01 -3.78 -0.49
CA LEU A 46 23.58 -3.83 -0.24
C LEU A 46 23.26 -3.38 1.18
N ILE A 47 22.38 -2.39 1.29
CA ILE A 47 21.81 -1.93 2.56
C ILE A 47 20.30 -2.16 2.51
N LYS A 48 19.79 -3.10 3.32
CA LYS A 48 18.36 -3.36 3.43
C LYS A 48 17.74 -2.37 4.42
N ILE A 49 16.76 -1.62 3.96
CA ILE A 49 15.98 -0.70 4.78
C ILE A 49 14.67 -1.40 5.14
N PRO A 50 14.42 -1.70 6.43
CA PRO A 50 13.17 -2.34 6.83
C PRO A 50 11.99 -1.39 6.66
N LEU A 51 10.79 -1.97 6.57
CA LEU A 51 9.55 -1.21 6.66
C LEU A 51 9.43 -0.60 8.06
N LEU A 52 8.78 0.55 8.13
CA LEU A 52 8.49 1.22 9.41
C LEU A 52 7.38 0.48 10.16
N GLU A 53 7.45 0.48 11.48
CA GLU A 53 6.34 0.02 12.30
C GLU A 53 5.15 0.99 12.22
N THR A 54 3.93 0.47 12.37
CA THR A 54 2.71 1.27 12.32
C THR A 54 2.76 2.45 13.29
N LYS A 55 3.30 2.21 14.51
CA LYS A 55 3.45 3.25 15.52
C LYS A 55 4.45 4.34 15.12
N GLU A 56 5.55 3.99 14.48
CA GLU A 56 6.53 4.97 14.00
C GLU A 56 5.95 5.89 12.94
N ILE A 57 5.09 5.33 12.06
CA ILE A 57 4.37 6.11 11.05
C ILE A 57 3.32 7.01 11.71
N GLU A 58 2.52 6.49 12.66
CA GLU A 58 1.54 7.28 13.42
C GLU A 58 2.22 8.48 14.09
N ASP A 59 3.29 8.24 14.85
CA ASP A 59 4.04 9.27 15.54
C ASP A 59 4.64 10.31 14.57
N ALA A 60 5.14 9.87 13.43
CA ALA A 60 5.69 10.77 12.42
C ALA A 60 4.58 11.62 11.77
N LEU A 61 3.40 11.08 11.50
CA LEU A 61 2.26 11.83 10.97
C LEU A 61 1.76 12.88 11.96
N ILE A 62 1.65 12.56 13.24
CA ILE A 62 1.23 13.50 14.28
C ILE A 62 2.28 14.60 14.46
N ASN A 63 3.56 14.23 14.62
CA ASN A 63 4.59 15.18 14.99
C ASN A 63 5.06 16.07 13.84
N ARG A 64 5.23 15.50 12.63
CA ARG A 64 5.76 16.22 11.47
C ARG A 64 4.65 16.87 10.62
N ASN A 65 3.55 16.16 10.40
CA ASN A 65 2.47 16.64 9.53
C ASN A 65 1.33 17.30 10.28
N LYS A 66 1.34 17.26 11.63
CA LYS A 66 0.26 17.81 12.46
C LYS A 66 -1.09 17.19 12.17
N THR A 67 -1.08 15.90 11.78
CA THR A 67 -2.28 15.14 11.49
C THR A 67 -3.03 14.83 12.78
N GLU A 68 -4.34 14.81 12.70
CA GLU A 68 -5.20 14.43 13.82
C GLU A 68 -4.93 12.95 14.19
N PRO A 69 -4.89 12.58 15.50
CA PRO A 69 -4.46 11.26 15.96
C PRO A 69 -5.22 10.09 15.37
N ASP A 70 -6.55 10.18 15.24
CA ASP A 70 -7.35 9.08 14.69
C ASP A 70 -7.10 8.90 13.18
N ALA A 71 -6.97 9.99 12.42
CA ALA A 71 -6.61 9.96 11.01
C ALA A 71 -5.18 9.44 10.79
N ALA A 72 -4.24 9.82 11.67
CA ALA A 72 -2.86 9.33 11.62
C ALA A 72 -2.79 7.82 11.87
N ARG A 73 -3.54 7.31 12.86
CA ARG A 73 -3.63 5.88 13.18
C ARG A 73 -4.22 5.09 12.03
N GLN A 74 -5.31 5.56 11.44
CA GLN A 74 -5.94 4.92 10.30
C GLN A 74 -5.01 4.88 9.08
N ALA A 75 -4.38 6.00 8.71
CA ALA A 75 -3.44 6.07 7.62
C ALA A 75 -2.22 5.17 7.85
N ALA A 76 -1.68 5.13 9.07
CA ALA A 76 -0.56 4.28 9.43
C ALA A 76 -0.91 2.79 9.30
N SER A 77 -2.10 2.36 9.75
CA SER A 77 -2.52 0.96 9.69
C SER A 77 -2.68 0.43 8.26
N VAL A 78 -3.12 1.29 7.31
CA VAL A 78 -3.31 0.93 5.89
C VAL A 78 -2.04 1.06 5.06
N SER A 79 -1.02 1.76 5.58
CA SER A 79 0.19 2.13 4.83
C SER A 79 1.19 0.99 4.58
N GLU A 80 0.98 -0.18 5.22
CA GLU A 80 1.88 -1.35 5.10
C GLU A 80 3.36 -1.02 5.41
N GLY A 81 3.61 -0.19 6.41
CA GLY A 81 4.97 0.22 6.77
C GLY A 81 5.61 1.28 5.86
N ASN A 82 4.85 1.86 4.94
CA ASN A 82 5.34 2.86 3.99
C ASN A 82 4.79 4.25 4.31
N TYR A 83 5.65 5.12 4.84
CA TYR A 83 5.29 6.49 5.22
C TYR A 83 4.73 7.34 4.06
N ARG A 84 5.26 7.15 2.84
CA ARG A 84 4.75 7.85 1.65
C ARG A 84 3.32 7.44 1.32
N ASN A 85 3.00 6.15 1.45
CA ASN A 85 1.63 5.67 1.27
C ASN A 85 0.71 6.28 2.32
N ALA A 86 1.14 6.38 3.58
CA ALA A 86 0.35 7.02 4.64
C ALA A 86 0.04 8.50 4.32
N LEU A 87 1.03 9.26 3.83
CA LEU A 87 0.80 10.64 3.38
C LEU A 87 -0.17 10.74 2.21
N GLN A 88 -0.09 9.84 1.24
CA GLN A 88 -1.03 9.81 0.12
C GLN A 88 -2.45 9.49 0.56
N LEU A 89 -2.62 8.57 1.51
CA LEU A 89 -3.93 8.26 2.08
C LEU A 89 -4.56 9.48 2.75
N LEU A 90 -3.77 10.27 3.48
CA LEU A 90 -4.25 11.51 4.11
C LEU A 90 -4.61 12.60 3.10
N GLN A 91 -3.86 12.73 2.00
CA GLN A 91 -4.16 13.69 0.93
C GLN A 91 -5.46 13.37 0.19
N HIS A 92 -5.85 12.09 0.16
CA HIS A 92 -7.06 11.60 -0.48
C HIS A 92 -8.14 11.16 0.52
N ALA A 93 -8.05 11.61 1.77
CA ALA A 93 -9.01 11.29 2.83
C ALA A 93 -10.46 11.78 2.54
N GLU A 94 -10.64 12.67 1.57
CA GLU A 94 -11.95 13.09 1.07
C GLU A 94 -12.64 12.04 0.20
N GLU A 95 -11.91 11.01 -0.27
CA GLU A 95 -12.52 9.95 -1.08
C GLU A 95 -13.16 8.89 -0.18
N ASP A 96 -14.44 8.69 -0.35
CA ASP A 96 -15.21 7.70 0.40
C ASP A 96 -14.96 6.28 -0.17
N TRP A 97 -13.75 5.75 0.11
CA TRP A 97 -13.37 4.37 -0.25
C TRP A 97 -14.36 3.33 0.26
N GLN A 98 -14.99 3.63 1.39
CA GLN A 98 -15.96 2.75 2.01
C GLN A 98 -17.26 2.69 1.20
N SER A 99 -17.74 3.82 0.69
CA SER A 99 -18.89 3.86 -0.22
C SER A 99 -18.59 3.12 -1.51
N LEU A 100 -17.44 3.39 -2.12
CA LEU A 100 -17.00 2.75 -3.36
C LEU A 100 -16.88 1.22 -3.21
N LEU A 101 -16.36 0.75 -2.07
CA LEU A 101 -16.28 -0.67 -1.76
C LEU A 101 -17.68 -1.29 -1.56
N ARG A 102 -18.57 -0.58 -0.90
CA ARG A 102 -19.95 -1.02 -0.70
C ARG A 102 -20.70 -1.14 -2.03
N GLU A 103 -20.51 -0.20 -2.94
CA GLU A 103 -21.07 -0.24 -4.29
C GLU A 103 -20.54 -1.44 -5.07
N TRP A 104 -19.22 -1.69 -5.02
CA TRP A 104 -18.61 -2.85 -5.64
C TRP A 104 -19.18 -4.17 -5.13
N LEU A 105 -19.23 -4.34 -3.81
CA LEU A 105 -19.80 -5.56 -3.22
C LEU A 105 -21.27 -5.75 -3.58
N ASN A 106 -22.05 -4.68 -3.61
CA ASN A 106 -23.44 -4.75 -4.08
C ASN A 106 -23.53 -5.12 -5.56
N ALA A 107 -22.67 -4.57 -6.41
CA ALA A 107 -22.64 -4.90 -7.83
C ALA A 107 -22.29 -6.38 -8.07
N VAL A 108 -21.33 -6.91 -7.30
CA VAL A 108 -20.90 -8.32 -7.42
C VAL A 108 -21.93 -9.29 -6.83
N LEU A 109 -22.48 -8.98 -5.64
CA LEU A 109 -23.27 -9.93 -4.88
C LEU A 109 -24.77 -9.84 -5.13
N LYS A 110 -25.31 -8.67 -5.55
CA LYS A 110 -26.76 -8.43 -5.59
C LYS A 110 -27.31 -8.02 -6.94
N THR A 111 -26.54 -7.25 -7.75
CA THR A 111 -27.12 -6.50 -8.87
C THR A 111 -26.79 -7.07 -10.28
N GLY A 112 -25.82 -7.96 -10.40
CA GLY A 112 -25.51 -8.67 -11.66
C GLY A 112 -24.64 -7.88 -12.67
N PRO A 113 -24.48 -8.41 -13.91
CA PRO A 113 -23.42 -8.00 -14.85
C PRO A 113 -23.45 -6.54 -15.27
N VAL A 114 -24.62 -5.94 -15.42
CA VAL A 114 -24.77 -4.54 -15.86
C VAL A 114 -24.20 -3.57 -14.80
N ALA A 115 -24.46 -3.81 -13.53
CA ALA A 115 -23.92 -2.99 -12.45
C ALA A 115 -22.41 -3.20 -12.30
N GLN A 116 -21.92 -4.40 -12.53
CA GLN A 116 -20.49 -4.71 -12.53
C GLN A 116 -19.76 -3.93 -13.64
N THR A 117 -20.28 -3.92 -14.85
CA THR A 117 -19.71 -3.18 -15.98
C THR A 117 -19.67 -1.67 -15.68
N LYS A 118 -20.77 -1.12 -15.18
CA LYS A 118 -20.84 0.29 -14.81
C LYS A 118 -19.80 0.64 -13.73
N TRP A 119 -19.65 -0.18 -12.70
CA TRP A 119 -18.67 0.03 -11.66
C TRP A 119 -17.23 -0.03 -12.21
N VAL A 120 -16.93 -0.98 -13.12
CA VAL A 120 -15.61 -1.07 -13.78
C VAL A 120 -15.31 0.20 -14.59
N GLU A 121 -16.28 0.76 -15.29
CA GLU A 121 -16.13 2.03 -16.01
C GLU A 121 -15.84 3.20 -15.08
N GLU A 122 -16.49 3.27 -13.91
CA GLU A 122 -16.26 4.31 -12.91
C GLU A 122 -14.85 4.19 -12.29
N ILE A 123 -14.45 2.99 -11.88
CA ILE A 123 -13.11 2.72 -11.34
C ILE A 123 -12.00 3.02 -12.36
N SER A 124 -12.23 2.73 -13.64
CA SER A 124 -11.23 2.99 -14.68
C SER A 124 -10.85 4.47 -14.81
N LYS A 125 -11.77 5.37 -14.43
CA LYS A 125 -11.56 6.84 -14.48
C LYS A 125 -10.71 7.37 -13.33
N LEU A 126 -10.55 6.61 -12.24
CA LEU A 126 -9.81 7.06 -11.06
C LEU A 126 -8.30 7.17 -11.27
N GLY A 127 -7.74 6.52 -12.28
CA GLY A 127 -6.30 6.43 -12.50
C GLY A 127 -5.60 5.42 -11.59
N ARG A 128 -4.40 4.99 -12.01
CA ARG A 128 -3.66 3.86 -11.42
C ARG A 128 -3.38 4.01 -9.91
N GLU A 129 -2.98 5.19 -9.48
CA GLU A 129 -2.60 5.38 -8.07
C GLU A 129 -3.81 5.27 -7.14
N LYS A 130 -4.95 5.83 -7.51
CA LYS A 130 -6.18 5.71 -6.75
C LYS A 130 -6.74 4.27 -6.75
N GLN A 131 -6.63 3.57 -7.89
CA GLN A 131 -6.99 2.16 -7.95
C GLN A 131 -6.14 1.30 -7.01
N LYS A 132 -4.81 1.53 -6.94
CA LYS A 132 -3.93 0.86 -5.98
C LYS A 132 -4.32 1.17 -4.53
N GLN A 133 -4.64 2.42 -4.21
CA GLN A 133 -5.07 2.83 -2.87
C GLN A 133 -6.38 2.15 -2.48
N PHE A 134 -7.35 2.10 -3.39
CA PHE A 134 -8.60 1.38 -3.18
C PHE A 134 -8.35 -0.11 -2.88
N LEU A 135 -7.50 -0.78 -3.65
CA LEU A 135 -7.16 -2.18 -3.42
C LEU A 135 -6.42 -2.41 -2.10
N ARG A 136 -5.52 -1.50 -1.70
CA ARG A 136 -4.86 -1.56 -0.39
C ARG A 136 -5.87 -1.40 0.74
N TYR A 137 -6.77 -0.43 0.63
CA TYR A 137 -7.84 -0.25 1.61
C TYR A 137 -8.72 -1.50 1.72
N PHE A 138 -9.08 -2.10 0.60
CA PHE A 138 -9.84 -3.35 0.59
C PHE A 138 -9.08 -4.50 1.26
N ASN A 139 -7.81 -4.71 0.91
CA ASN A 139 -6.96 -5.72 1.55
C ASN A 139 -6.85 -5.50 3.06
N HIS A 140 -6.66 -4.25 3.48
CA HIS A 140 -6.64 -3.91 4.90
C HIS A 140 -7.94 -4.32 5.60
N LEU A 141 -9.10 -4.00 5.03
CA LEU A 141 -10.39 -4.38 5.62
C LEU A 141 -10.60 -5.90 5.66
N LEU A 142 -10.15 -6.64 4.63
CA LEU A 142 -10.15 -8.11 4.65
C LEU A 142 -9.29 -8.66 5.78
N GLU A 143 -8.07 -8.14 5.92
CA GLU A 143 -7.18 -8.54 7.01
C GLU A 143 -7.79 -8.25 8.38
N GLN A 144 -8.39 -7.08 8.57
CA GLN A 144 -9.08 -6.73 9.81
C GLN A 144 -10.29 -7.64 10.08
N ALA A 145 -11.05 -8.01 9.05
CA ALA A 145 -12.17 -8.94 9.18
C ALA A 145 -11.71 -10.34 9.63
N ILE A 146 -10.61 -10.84 9.06
CA ILE A 146 -10.01 -12.13 9.45
C ILE A 146 -9.47 -12.05 10.89
N ARG A 147 -8.73 -10.99 11.22
CA ARG A 147 -8.19 -10.79 12.58
C ARG A 147 -9.29 -10.67 13.63
N SER A 148 -10.36 -9.93 13.34
CA SER A 148 -11.50 -9.78 14.26
C SER A 148 -12.19 -11.14 14.52
N ARG A 149 -12.23 -12.01 13.54
CA ARG A 149 -12.76 -13.38 13.69
C ARG A 149 -11.90 -14.27 14.60
N ILE A 150 -10.55 -14.09 14.53
CA ILE A 150 -9.60 -14.89 15.29
C ILE A 150 -9.44 -14.34 16.72
N MET A 151 -9.30 -13.03 16.87
CA MET A 151 -8.94 -12.35 18.11
C MET A 151 -10.16 -11.81 18.89
N GLY A 152 -11.34 -11.78 18.27
CA GLY A 152 -12.56 -11.27 18.89
C GLY A 152 -12.47 -9.78 19.26
N ASP A 153 -13.12 -9.40 20.37
CA ASP A 153 -13.22 -8.00 20.83
C ASP A 153 -11.90 -7.38 21.34
N SER A 154 -10.80 -8.12 21.36
CA SER A 154 -9.48 -7.59 21.74
C SER A 154 -8.84 -6.71 20.66
N LEU A 155 -9.39 -6.70 19.46
CA LEU A 155 -8.90 -5.87 18.35
C LEU A 155 -9.61 -4.52 18.34
N TYR A 156 -8.85 -3.42 18.52
CA TYR A 156 -9.39 -2.07 18.37
C TYR A 156 -9.58 -1.75 16.88
N LEU A 157 -10.84 -1.68 16.44
CA LEU A 157 -11.21 -1.23 15.10
C LEU A 157 -12.09 0.02 15.22
N PRO A 158 -11.93 1.03 14.34
CA PRO A 158 -12.89 2.11 14.22
C PRO A 158 -14.28 1.54 13.96
N GLU A 159 -15.29 2.19 14.54
CA GLU A 159 -16.68 1.68 14.54
C GLU A 159 -17.22 1.36 13.14
N LYS A 160 -16.86 2.20 12.16
CA LYS A 160 -17.22 2.00 10.74
C LYS A 160 -16.56 0.78 10.11
N GLU A 161 -15.32 0.51 10.45
CA GLU A 161 -14.56 -0.65 9.93
C GLU A 161 -15.03 -1.94 10.62
N LYS A 162 -15.39 -1.86 11.92
CA LYS A 162 -15.96 -2.98 12.66
C LYS A 162 -17.29 -3.44 12.05
N ASP A 163 -18.23 -2.51 11.80
CA ASP A 163 -19.51 -2.83 11.14
C ASP A 163 -19.31 -3.48 9.77
N PHE A 164 -18.32 -3.01 8.99
CA PHE A 164 -18.00 -3.60 7.70
C PHE A 164 -17.40 -5.00 7.83
N ALA A 165 -16.43 -5.19 8.74
CA ALA A 165 -15.80 -6.49 9.00
C ALA A 165 -16.83 -7.53 9.48
N ASP A 166 -17.74 -7.14 10.37
CA ASP A 166 -18.81 -8.03 10.87
C ASP A 166 -19.79 -8.44 9.76
N ARG A 167 -20.14 -7.53 8.87
CA ARG A 167 -20.97 -7.85 7.69
C ARG A 167 -20.28 -8.74 6.70
N LEU A 168 -18.99 -8.50 6.44
CA LEU A 168 -18.19 -9.33 5.56
C LEU A 168 -18.09 -10.75 6.10
N ASN A 169 -17.82 -10.91 7.39
CA ASN A 169 -17.74 -12.20 8.07
C ASN A 169 -19.07 -12.98 8.08
N LYS A 170 -20.21 -12.28 7.98
CA LYS A 170 -21.53 -12.92 7.85
C LYS A 170 -21.82 -13.40 6.43
N ILE A 171 -21.27 -12.73 5.41
CA ILE A 171 -21.55 -13.03 3.99
C ILE A 171 -20.54 -14.04 3.44
N ALA A 172 -19.29 -13.90 3.80
CA ALA A 172 -18.22 -14.79 3.37
C ALA A 172 -17.79 -15.67 4.54
N ALA A 173 -17.99 -16.98 4.43
CA ALA A 173 -17.26 -17.94 5.25
C ALA A 173 -15.81 -17.91 4.77
N LEU A 174 -15.04 -16.90 5.22
CA LEU A 174 -13.62 -16.83 4.99
C LEU A 174 -12.95 -17.91 5.85
N GLU A 175 -12.70 -19.08 5.24
CA GLU A 175 -11.90 -20.16 5.82
C GLU A 175 -10.40 -19.86 5.67
#